data_c0401685e63ebc2b7d70a33877ce9d27
#
_entry.id   c0401685e63ebc2b7d70a33877ce9d27
#
_cell.length_a   1.000
_cell.length_b   1.000
_cell.length_c   1.000
_cell.angle_alpha   90.00
_cell.angle_beta   90.00
_cell.angle_gamma   90.00
#
_symmetry.space_group_name_H-M   'P 1'
#
loop_
_entity.id
_entity.type
_entity.pdbx_description
1 polymer ?
#
loop_
_entity_poly.entity_id
_entity_poly.type
_entity_poly.pdbx_seq_one_letter_code
_entity_poly.pdbx_strand_id
1 'polypeptide(L)'
;MASLSEKFLNTIEFGNSVHGYLLVSPDTERSFELAQTAAALLLFGNRAIEPLKLHPDYFELDGSIKIDELRSVRSELYKQTYAGKNRAVIIKNVHIMNDNAVNAMLKMLEEPPDGTYFLLTGVEQRVLPTIRSRCHIVRIGSNDHENTITQLTSVGASLADASRIEKMAFGDEKRAIRLYNDGAYRDLRKNAISAMLELLDGKSPFKWAKSRVKDRDNAVSCI
;
A
#
# COMPACT_ATOMS: atom_id res chain seq x y z
N MET A 1 22.00 -6.69 3.20
CA MET A 1 21.73 -5.76 2.07
C MET A 1 20.75 -4.70 2.55
N ALA A 2 20.90 -3.42 2.14
CA ALA A 2 19.93 -2.37 2.51
C ALA A 2 18.55 -2.69 1.92
N SER A 3 17.48 -2.49 2.71
CA SER A 3 16.10 -2.70 2.25
C SER A 3 15.72 -1.76 1.10
N LEU A 4 14.68 -2.10 0.32
CA LEU A 4 14.17 -1.20 -0.72
C LEU A 4 13.73 0.14 -0.13
N SER A 5 13.16 0.12 1.08
CA SER A 5 12.80 1.32 1.84
C SER A 5 14.02 2.16 2.18
N GLU A 6 15.12 1.55 2.64
CA GLU A 6 16.38 2.26 2.91
C GLU A 6 17.01 2.83 1.64
N LYS A 7 17.00 2.10 0.54
CA LYS A 7 17.50 2.60 -0.75
C LYS A 7 16.71 3.83 -1.22
N PHE A 8 15.39 3.79 -1.05
CA PHE A 8 14.51 4.92 -1.37
C PHE A 8 14.83 6.14 -0.49
N LEU A 9 14.91 5.97 0.83
CA LEU A 9 15.24 7.08 1.74
C LEU A 9 16.62 7.67 1.44
N ASN A 10 17.61 6.83 1.15
CA ASN A 10 18.94 7.29 0.73
C ASN A 10 18.89 8.09 -0.58
N THR A 11 18.03 7.70 -1.55
CA THR A 11 17.86 8.47 -2.80
C THR A 11 17.39 9.90 -2.51
N ILE A 12 16.48 10.06 -1.54
CA ILE A 12 15.99 11.38 -1.10
C ILE A 12 17.08 12.14 -0.37
N GLU A 13 17.77 11.50 0.57
CA GLU A 13 18.82 12.10 1.40
C GLU A 13 20.00 12.63 0.56
N PHE A 14 20.37 11.92 -0.52
CA PHE A 14 21.43 12.34 -1.44
C PHE A 14 20.99 13.35 -2.51
N GLY A 15 19.75 13.85 -2.46
CA GLY A 15 19.25 14.88 -3.36
C GLY A 15 18.95 14.42 -4.80
N ASN A 16 18.93 13.10 -5.05
CA ASN A 16 18.57 12.50 -6.33
C ASN A 16 17.07 12.21 -6.45
N SER A 17 16.24 13.06 -5.83
CA SER A 17 14.80 12.85 -5.75
C SER A 17 14.08 13.33 -7.01
N VAL A 18 13.08 12.57 -7.44
CA VAL A 18 12.10 12.98 -8.44
C VAL A 18 10.87 13.58 -7.76
N HIS A 19 10.10 14.37 -8.50
CA HIS A 19 8.95 15.10 -7.95
C HIS A 19 7.76 14.23 -7.56
N GLY A 20 7.66 12.98 -8.05
CA GLY A 20 6.52 12.10 -7.79
C GLY A 20 6.95 10.67 -7.46
N TYR A 21 6.57 10.19 -6.30
CA TYR A 21 6.75 8.80 -5.86
C TYR A 21 5.42 8.15 -5.59
N LEU A 22 5.30 6.89 -5.99
CA LEU A 22 4.17 6.03 -5.63
C LEU A 22 4.70 4.87 -4.77
N LEU A 23 4.45 4.96 -3.47
CA LEU A 23 4.84 3.97 -2.48
C LEU A 23 3.72 2.94 -2.37
N VAL A 24 3.97 1.74 -2.84
CA VAL A 24 2.97 0.68 -2.88
C VAL A 24 3.30 -0.44 -1.92
N SER A 25 2.32 -0.80 -1.11
CA SER A 25 2.37 -1.91 -0.17
C SER A 25 0.98 -2.50 0.00
N PRO A 26 0.85 -3.80 0.27
CA PRO A 26 -0.40 -4.38 0.78
C PRO A 26 -0.81 -3.77 2.13
N ASP A 27 0.16 -3.41 2.97
CA ASP A 27 -0.03 -2.63 4.20
C ASP A 27 0.10 -1.14 3.87
N THR A 28 -1.04 -0.46 3.78
CA THR A 28 -1.10 0.97 3.45
C THR A 28 -0.55 1.87 4.57
N GLU A 29 -0.61 1.44 5.82
CA GLU A 29 -0.03 2.19 6.93
C GLU A 29 1.50 2.22 6.86
N ARG A 30 2.11 1.08 6.53
CA ARG A 30 3.57 1.01 6.33
C ARG A 30 4.05 1.91 5.18
N SER A 31 3.29 1.95 4.07
CA SER A 31 3.63 2.86 2.97
C SER A 31 3.46 4.32 3.36
N PHE A 32 2.50 4.62 4.23
CA PHE A 32 2.28 5.96 4.76
C PHE A 32 3.39 6.38 5.74
N GLU A 33 3.79 5.53 6.69
CA GLU A 33 4.92 5.80 7.59
C GLU A 33 6.21 6.08 6.81
N LEU A 34 6.48 5.33 5.73
CA LEU A 34 7.63 5.58 4.87
C LEU A 34 7.49 6.91 4.12
N ALA A 35 6.28 7.27 3.66
CA ALA A 35 6.03 8.57 3.04
C ALA A 35 6.27 9.72 4.02
N GLN A 36 5.86 9.59 5.28
CA GLN A 36 6.13 10.59 6.33
C GLN A 36 7.63 10.71 6.61
N THR A 37 8.36 9.60 6.69
CA THR A 37 9.82 9.62 6.87
C THR A 37 10.52 10.32 5.69
N ALA A 38 10.06 10.07 4.46
CA ALA A 38 10.56 10.72 3.26
C ALA A 38 10.25 12.23 3.26
N ALA A 39 9.04 12.62 3.67
CA ALA A 39 8.66 14.02 3.82
C ALA A 39 9.53 14.74 4.88
N ALA A 40 9.83 14.09 5.99
CA ALA A 40 10.71 14.64 7.02
C ALA A 40 12.13 14.87 6.49
N LEU A 41 12.68 13.94 5.72
CA LEU A 41 13.96 14.11 5.04
C LEU A 41 13.96 15.30 4.07
N LEU A 42 12.89 15.46 3.27
CA LEU A 42 12.75 16.55 2.31
C LEU A 42 12.65 17.93 2.97
N LEU A 43 11.97 18.01 4.12
CA LEU A 43 11.66 19.28 4.80
C LEU A 43 12.71 19.67 5.86
N PHE A 44 13.22 18.68 6.61
CA PHE A 44 14.11 18.91 7.76
C PHE A 44 15.53 18.37 7.56
N GLY A 45 15.77 17.56 6.52
CA GLY A 45 17.02 16.83 6.34
C GLY A 45 17.27 15.75 7.39
N ASN A 46 16.25 15.33 8.12
CA ASN A 46 16.30 14.25 9.10
C ASN A 46 15.01 13.41 9.08
N ARG A 47 14.97 12.30 9.82
CA ARG A 47 13.85 11.34 9.81
C ARG A 47 12.82 11.57 10.93
N ALA A 48 12.79 12.73 11.57
CA ALA A 48 11.86 13.05 12.66
C ALA A 48 10.47 13.39 12.10
N ILE A 49 9.46 12.59 12.43
CA ILE A 49 8.08 12.70 11.90
C ILE A 49 7.23 13.66 12.74
N GLU A 50 7.50 13.77 14.05
CA GLU A 50 6.67 14.52 14.99
C GLU A 50 6.40 15.97 14.59
N PRO A 51 7.35 16.73 14.06
CA PRO A 51 7.11 18.13 13.67
C PRO A 51 6.43 18.29 12.32
N LEU A 52 6.19 17.22 11.52
CA LEU A 52 5.64 17.33 10.15
C LEU A 52 4.32 18.08 10.11
N LYS A 53 3.37 17.72 10.97
CA LYS A 53 2.01 18.30 10.97
C LYS A 53 1.98 19.80 11.29
N LEU A 54 3.06 20.33 11.86
CA LEU A 54 3.19 21.75 12.18
C LEU A 54 3.95 22.52 11.08
N HIS A 55 4.50 21.81 10.08
CA HIS A 55 5.29 22.45 9.03
C HIS A 55 4.38 23.05 7.95
N PRO A 56 4.50 24.37 7.65
CA PRO A 56 3.59 25.05 6.72
C PRO A 56 3.70 24.55 5.26
N ASP A 57 4.82 23.94 4.88
CA ASP A 57 5.05 23.35 3.54
C ASP A 57 4.79 21.84 3.51
N TYR A 58 4.08 21.28 4.53
CA TYR A 58 3.63 19.89 4.57
C TYR A 58 2.13 19.80 4.36
N PHE A 59 1.72 18.96 3.42
CA PHE A 59 0.31 18.70 3.10
C PHE A 59 0.04 17.21 3.18
N GLU A 60 -0.98 16.83 3.93
CA GLU A 60 -1.42 15.43 4.06
C GLU A 60 -2.89 15.33 3.68
N LEU A 61 -3.17 14.49 2.70
CA LEU A 61 -4.49 14.28 2.12
C LEU A 61 -4.81 12.78 2.11
N ASP A 62 -6.09 12.43 2.14
CA ASP A 62 -6.56 11.06 1.94
C ASP A 62 -7.20 10.91 0.56
N GLY A 63 -7.21 9.70 -0.02
CA GLY A 63 -7.79 9.44 -1.34
C GLY A 63 -9.30 9.67 -1.42
N SER A 64 -9.99 9.76 -0.29
CA SER A 64 -11.41 10.16 -0.21
C SER A 64 -11.64 11.66 -0.39
N ILE A 65 -10.58 12.44 -0.62
CA ILE A 65 -10.59 13.90 -0.74
C ILE A 65 -11.59 14.40 -1.81
N LYS A 66 -12.26 15.51 -1.50
CA LYS A 66 -13.08 16.23 -2.46
C LYS A 66 -12.23 17.09 -3.40
N ILE A 67 -12.72 17.28 -4.62
CA ILE A 67 -12.00 18.07 -5.64
C ILE A 67 -11.67 19.49 -5.18
N ASP A 68 -12.56 20.13 -4.41
CA ASP A 68 -12.35 21.52 -3.96
C ASP A 68 -11.22 21.63 -2.93
N GLU A 69 -11.06 20.63 -2.08
CA GLU A 69 -9.95 20.55 -1.12
C GLU A 69 -8.62 20.35 -1.86
N LEU A 70 -8.60 19.49 -2.87
CA LEU A 70 -7.42 19.30 -3.71
C LEU A 70 -7.06 20.56 -4.51
N ARG A 71 -8.06 21.31 -4.99
CA ARG A 71 -7.86 22.61 -5.65
C ARG A 71 -7.30 23.65 -4.68
N SER A 72 -7.76 23.66 -3.43
CA SER A 72 -7.23 24.54 -2.39
C SER A 72 -5.74 24.26 -2.15
N VAL A 73 -5.38 22.99 -1.95
CA VAL A 73 -3.97 22.60 -1.81
C VAL A 73 -3.17 23.00 -3.04
N ARG A 74 -3.67 22.74 -4.25
CA ARG A 74 -3.02 23.18 -5.49
C ARG A 74 -2.75 24.69 -5.48
N SER A 75 -3.70 25.51 -5.07
CA SER A 75 -3.53 26.96 -4.99
C SER A 75 -2.39 27.35 -4.03
N GLU A 76 -2.26 26.64 -2.89
CA GLU A 76 -1.17 26.88 -1.95
C GLU A 76 0.20 26.46 -2.51
N LEU A 77 0.26 25.39 -3.29
CA LEU A 77 1.51 24.91 -3.88
C LEU A 77 2.14 25.87 -4.89
N TYR A 78 1.35 26.76 -5.51
CA TYR A 78 1.86 27.80 -6.44
C TYR A 78 2.31 29.08 -5.75
N LYS A 79 2.12 29.21 -4.43
CA LYS A 79 2.66 30.32 -3.64
C LYS A 79 4.14 30.06 -3.32
N GLN A 80 4.83 31.06 -2.80
CA GLN A 80 6.19 30.84 -2.30
C GLN A 80 6.21 29.89 -1.09
N THR A 81 7.28 29.10 -0.95
CA THR A 81 7.51 28.25 0.22
C THR A 81 7.67 29.11 1.48
N TYR A 82 7.13 28.64 2.60
CA TYR A 82 7.16 29.40 3.85
C TYR A 82 8.48 29.22 4.63
N ALA A 83 8.99 28.01 4.70
CA ALA A 83 10.08 27.66 5.60
C ALA A 83 11.33 27.09 4.92
N GLY A 84 11.31 26.87 3.61
CA GLY A 84 12.45 26.24 2.94
C GLY A 84 12.35 26.28 1.42
N LYS A 85 13.12 25.38 0.79
CA LYS A 85 13.09 25.20 -0.67
C LYS A 85 12.12 24.11 -1.12
N ASN A 86 11.74 23.22 -0.21
CA ASN A 86 10.98 22.03 -0.52
C ASN A 86 9.59 22.05 0.11
N ARG A 87 8.65 21.41 -0.58
CA ARG A 87 7.31 21.07 -0.10
C ARG A 87 7.07 19.58 -0.21
N ALA A 88 6.37 19.01 0.74
CA ALA A 88 5.98 17.62 0.71
C ALA A 88 4.46 17.48 0.74
N VAL A 89 3.91 16.79 -0.26
CA VAL A 89 2.49 16.49 -0.38
C VAL A 89 2.31 14.99 -0.29
N ILE A 90 1.72 14.51 0.79
CA ILE A 90 1.34 13.09 0.93
C ILE A 90 -0.12 12.95 0.55
N ILE A 91 -0.43 11.99 -0.34
CA ILE A 91 -1.79 11.57 -0.63
C ILE A 91 -1.91 10.08 -0.33
N LYS A 92 -2.65 9.77 0.74
CA LYS A 92 -2.91 8.40 1.17
C LYS A 92 -3.94 7.75 0.25
N ASN A 93 -3.81 6.44 0.06
CA ASN A 93 -4.85 5.62 -0.57
C ASN A 93 -5.33 6.15 -1.94
N VAL A 94 -4.40 6.58 -2.80
CA VAL A 94 -4.77 7.15 -4.12
C VAL A 94 -5.66 6.23 -4.98
N HIS A 95 -5.72 4.96 -4.66
CA HIS A 95 -6.54 3.97 -5.34
C HIS A 95 -8.06 4.09 -5.05
N ILE A 96 -8.47 4.92 -4.06
CA ILE A 96 -9.88 5.20 -3.76
C ILE A 96 -10.31 6.60 -4.24
N MET A 97 -9.42 7.36 -4.89
CA MET A 97 -9.76 8.67 -5.43
C MET A 97 -10.85 8.57 -6.50
N ASN A 98 -11.75 9.54 -6.51
CA ASN A 98 -12.72 9.69 -7.59
C ASN A 98 -12.06 10.30 -8.85
N ASP A 99 -12.68 10.13 -10.02
CA ASP A 99 -12.13 10.54 -11.31
C ASP A 99 -11.80 12.05 -11.37
N ASN A 100 -12.60 12.89 -10.75
CA ASN A 100 -12.39 14.34 -10.73
C ASN A 100 -11.14 14.72 -9.92
N ALA A 101 -10.94 14.08 -8.76
CA ALA A 101 -9.76 14.27 -7.93
C ALA A 101 -8.50 13.71 -8.63
N VAL A 102 -8.60 12.53 -9.27
CA VAL A 102 -7.53 11.96 -10.08
C VAL A 102 -7.09 12.93 -11.17
N ASN A 103 -8.03 13.45 -11.98
CA ASN A 103 -7.70 14.36 -13.07
C ASN A 103 -7.04 15.67 -12.58
N ALA A 104 -7.47 16.19 -11.43
CA ALA A 104 -6.84 17.35 -10.81
C ALA A 104 -5.41 17.04 -10.32
N MET A 105 -5.19 15.85 -9.73
CA MET A 105 -3.87 15.40 -9.27
C MET A 105 -2.92 15.13 -10.45
N LEU A 106 -3.39 14.52 -11.53
CA LEU A 106 -2.57 14.26 -12.72
C LEU A 106 -1.94 15.53 -13.27
N LYS A 107 -2.69 16.65 -13.30
CA LYS A 107 -2.18 17.96 -13.71
C LYS A 107 -1.03 18.47 -12.82
N MET A 108 -1.10 18.19 -11.51
CA MET A 108 -0.03 18.58 -10.57
C MET A 108 1.20 17.67 -10.70
N LEU A 109 1.01 16.42 -11.10
CA LEU A 109 2.11 15.49 -11.35
C LEU A 109 2.81 15.75 -12.70
N GLU A 110 2.08 16.27 -13.70
CA GLU A 110 2.63 16.64 -15.01
C GLU A 110 3.45 17.92 -14.94
N GLU A 111 2.95 18.93 -14.22
CA GLU A 111 3.56 20.25 -14.07
C GLU A 111 3.70 20.59 -12.57
N PRO A 112 4.60 19.92 -11.84
CA PRO A 112 4.77 20.15 -10.41
C PRO A 112 5.38 21.55 -10.18
N PRO A 113 4.88 22.29 -9.19
CA PRO A 113 5.55 23.53 -8.76
C PRO A 113 6.96 23.24 -8.25
N ASP A 114 7.88 24.17 -8.47
CA ASP A 114 9.28 24.02 -8.07
C ASP A 114 9.41 23.63 -6.59
N GLY A 115 10.31 22.67 -6.32
CA GLY A 115 10.55 22.18 -4.98
C GLY A 115 9.41 21.34 -4.37
N THR A 116 8.36 21.00 -5.13
CA THR A 116 7.23 20.21 -4.63
C THR A 116 7.42 18.73 -4.92
N TYR A 117 7.29 17.92 -3.87
CA TYR A 117 7.40 16.46 -3.93
C TYR A 117 6.07 15.80 -3.55
N PHE A 118 5.58 14.95 -4.44
CA PHE A 118 4.37 14.16 -4.23
C PHE A 118 4.74 12.75 -3.78
N LEU A 119 4.24 12.36 -2.60
CA LEU A 119 4.44 11.06 -1.99
C LEU A 119 3.08 10.36 -1.91
N LEU A 120 2.77 9.59 -2.93
CA LEU A 120 1.49 8.89 -3.07
C LEU A 120 1.57 7.51 -2.43
N THR A 121 0.52 7.07 -1.73
CA THR A 121 0.45 5.70 -1.21
C THR A 121 -0.76 4.95 -1.73
N GLY A 122 -0.65 3.62 -1.86
CA GLY A 122 -1.78 2.81 -2.31
C GLY A 122 -1.45 1.36 -2.56
N VAL A 123 -2.47 0.61 -2.96
CA VAL A 123 -2.36 -0.80 -3.37
C VAL A 123 -2.10 -0.83 -4.88
N GLU A 124 -0.93 -1.32 -5.31
CA GLU A 124 -0.43 -1.21 -6.70
C GLU A 124 -1.45 -1.64 -7.75
N GLN A 125 -2.11 -2.79 -7.53
CA GLN A 125 -3.06 -3.36 -8.48
C GLN A 125 -4.33 -2.51 -8.66
N ARG A 126 -4.62 -1.63 -7.69
CA ARG A 126 -5.82 -0.78 -7.67
C ARG A 126 -5.53 0.67 -8.10
N VAL A 127 -4.25 1.04 -8.24
CA VAL A 127 -3.86 2.39 -8.70
C VAL A 127 -3.96 2.49 -10.20
N LEU A 128 -4.58 3.54 -10.69
CA LEU A 128 -4.78 3.79 -12.11
C LEU A 128 -3.45 3.84 -12.88
N PRO A 129 -3.38 3.27 -14.10
CA PRO A 129 -2.18 3.31 -14.94
C PRO A 129 -1.67 4.74 -15.22
N THR A 130 -2.58 5.70 -15.31
CA THR A 130 -2.26 7.13 -15.54
C THR A 130 -1.46 7.76 -14.39
N ILE A 131 -1.72 7.37 -13.15
CA ILE A 131 -0.93 7.79 -11.98
C ILE A 131 0.42 7.06 -11.99
N ARG A 132 0.39 5.75 -12.23
CA ARG A 132 1.59 4.91 -12.22
C ARG A 132 2.64 5.35 -13.25
N SER A 133 2.20 5.84 -14.42
CA SER A 133 3.11 6.30 -15.47
C SER A 133 3.82 7.63 -15.17
N ARG A 134 3.36 8.38 -14.16
CA ARG A 134 3.90 9.69 -13.79
C ARG A 134 4.68 9.69 -12.49
N CYS A 135 4.76 8.54 -11.83
CA CYS A 135 5.45 8.39 -10.55
C CYS A 135 6.55 7.34 -10.61
N HIS A 136 7.61 7.58 -9.86
CA HIS A 136 8.57 6.53 -9.57
C HIS A 136 7.96 5.55 -8.56
N ILE A 137 7.80 4.29 -8.96
CA ILE A 137 7.14 3.28 -8.14
C ILE A 137 8.14 2.67 -7.17
N VAL A 138 7.90 2.83 -5.88
CA VAL A 138 8.64 2.20 -4.79
C VAL A 138 7.79 1.08 -4.20
N ARG A 139 8.17 -0.16 -4.48
CA ARG A 139 7.49 -1.34 -3.93
C ARG A 139 8.06 -1.64 -2.56
N ILE A 140 7.25 -1.38 -1.55
CA ILE A 140 7.57 -1.70 -0.16
C ILE A 140 7.16 -3.17 0.03
N GLY A 141 8.06 -4.07 -0.39
CA GLY A 141 7.97 -5.47 -0.03
C GLY A 141 8.39 -5.62 1.43
N SER A 142 7.84 -6.58 2.12
CA SER A 142 8.48 -7.03 3.35
C SER A 142 9.83 -7.63 2.94
N ASN A 143 10.92 -7.01 3.33
CA ASN A 143 12.22 -7.67 3.32
C ASN A 143 12.27 -8.83 4.33
N ASP A 144 11.15 -9.16 4.91
CA ASP A 144 10.96 -10.11 5.98
C ASP A 144 10.29 -11.41 5.52
N HIS A 145 10.42 -11.80 4.23
CA HIS A 145 9.99 -13.14 3.84
C HIS A 145 10.59 -14.19 4.79
N GLU A 146 11.88 -14.09 5.06
CA GLU A 146 12.57 -14.99 5.99
C GLU A 146 12.09 -14.78 7.43
N ASN A 147 11.89 -13.55 7.88
CA ASN A 147 11.40 -13.24 9.23
C ASN A 147 9.95 -13.68 9.40
N THR A 148 9.08 -13.41 8.44
CA THR A 148 7.67 -13.85 8.48
C THR A 148 7.58 -15.39 8.49
N ILE A 149 8.39 -16.08 7.69
CA ILE A 149 8.46 -17.55 7.71
C ILE A 149 8.99 -18.04 9.07
N THR A 150 10.05 -17.42 9.59
CA THR A 150 10.62 -17.76 10.90
C THR A 150 9.61 -17.57 12.02
N GLN A 151 8.87 -16.46 12.01
CA GLN A 151 7.82 -16.19 13.00
C GLN A 151 6.65 -17.17 12.88
N LEU A 152 6.16 -17.46 11.67
CA LEU A 152 5.11 -18.44 11.46
C LEU A 152 5.54 -19.83 11.93
N THR A 153 6.79 -20.21 11.70
CA THR A 153 7.31 -21.50 12.20
C THR A 153 7.49 -21.53 13.70
N SER A 154 7.86 -20.40 14.32
CA SER A 154 7.95 -20.30 15.79
C SER A 154 6.59 -20.43 16.49
N VAL A 155 5.49 -20.04 15.84
CA VAL A 155 4.12 -20.24 16.34
C VAL A 155 3.50 -21.58 15.90
N GLY A 156 4.31 -22.50 15.33
CA GLY A 156 3.94 -23.88 15.04
C GLY A 156 3.48 -24.14 13.59
N ALA A 157 3.63 -23.21 12.66
CA ALA A 157 3.36 -23.49 11.25
C ALA A 157 4.42 -24.41 10.65
N SER A 158 4.02 -25.36 9.77
CA SER A 158 4.98 -26.07 8.97
C SER A 158 5.69 -25.12 8.00
N LEU A 159 6.95 -25.40 7.62
CA LEU A 159 7.69 -24.57 6.67
C LEU A 159 6.92 -24.38 5.35
N ALA A 160 6.22 -25.42 4.88
CA ALA A 160 5.40 -25.38 3.67
C ALA A 160 4.18 -24.46 3.85
N ASP A 161 3.52 -24.47 5.01
CA ASP A 161 2.39 -23.60 5.30
C ASP A 161 2.87 -22.16 5.53
N ALA A 162 3.96 -21.96 6.27
CA ALA A 162 4.56 -20.65 6.48
C ALA A 162 4.92 -19.96 5.15
N SER A 163 5.59 -20.67 4.24
CA SER A 163 5.94 -20.15 2.91
C SER A 163 4.72 -19.83 2.05
N ARG A 164 3.63 -20.59 2.18
CA ARG A 164 2.37 -20.31 1.47
C ARG A 164 1.64 -19.12 2.05
N ILE A 165 1.52 -19.06 3.38
CA ILE A 165 0.85 -17.95 4.09
C ILE A 165 1.59 -16.64 3.84
N GLU A 166 2.91 -16.67 3.85
CA GLU A 166 3.75 -15.54 3.55
C GLU A 166 3.46 -14.97 2.15
N LYS A 167 3.43 -15.81 1.12
CA LYS A 167 3.06 -15.42 -0.25
C LYS A 167 1.66 -14.81 -0.35
N MET A 168 0.69 -15.34 0.41
CA MET A 168 -0.69 -14.85 0.43
C MET A 168 -0.83 -13.56 1.24
N ALA A 169 0.01 -13.38 2.25
CA ALA A 169 0.11 -12.15 3.01
C ALA A 169 0.85 -11.05 2.24
N PHE A 170 1.47 -11.40 1.09
CA PHE A 170 2.30 -10.48 0.32
C PHE A 170 3.38 -9.82 1.17
N GLY A 171 3.91 -10.59 2.14
CA GLY A 171 4.92 -10.11 3.04
C GLY A 171 4.42 -9.21 4.20
N ASP A 172 3.13 -9.08 4.40
CA ASP A 172 2.56 -8.46 5.59
C ASP A 172 2.55 -9.47 6.74
N GLU A 173 3.44 -9.28 7.71
CA GLU A 173 3.60 -10.14 8.88
C GLU A 173 2.33 -10.22 9.72
N LYS A 174 1.68 -9.09 10.00
CA LYS A 174 0.43 -9.05 10.78
C LYS A 174 -0.70 -9.80 10.08
N ARG A 175 -0.77 -9.66 8.75
CA ARG A 175 -1.72 -10.41 7.93
C ARG A 175 -1.38 -11.89 7.90
N ALA A 176 -0.10 -12.24 7.80
CA ALA A 176 0.35 -13.64 7.82
C ALA A 176 -0.03 -14.33 9.13
N ILE A 177 0.21 -13.69 10.27
CA ILE A 177 -0.17 -14.21 11.60
C ILE A 177 -1.70 -14.32 11.71
N ARG A 178 -2.47 -13.34 11.23
CA ARG A 178 -3.94 -13.44 11.21
C ARG A 178 -4.42 -14.62 10.37
N LEU A 179 -3.90 -14.78 9.14
CA LEU A 179 -4.25 -15.91 8.27
C LEU A 179 -3.89 -17.27 8.89
N TYR A 180 -2.80 -17.34 9.63
CA TYR A 180 -2.41 -18.56 10.34
C TYR A 180 -3.34 -18.88 11.51
N ASN A 181 -3.75 -17.88 12.29
CA ASN A 181 -4.61 -18.03 13.48
C ASN A 181 -6.09 -18.17 13.13
N ASP A 182 -6.50 -17.78 11.91
CA ASP A 182 -7.90 -17.88 11.48
C ASP A 182 -8.27 -19.33 11.15
N GLY A 183 -8.95 -19.99 12.11
CA GLY A 183 -9.46 -21.35 11.97
C GLY A 183 -10.46 -21.47 10.82
N ALA A 184 -11.36 -20.49 10.67
CA ALA A 184 -12.36 -20.48 9.59
C ALA A 184 -11.72 -20.41 8.23
N TYR A 185 -10.65 -19.62 8.06
CA TYR A 185 -9.87 -19.55 6.84
C TYR A 185 -9.19 -20.89 6.50
N ARG A 186 -8.61 -21.59 7.50
CA ARG A 186 -8.00 -22.92 7.30
C ARG A 186 -9.02 -23.96 6.84
N ASP A 187 -10.21 -23.94 7.42
CA ASP A 187 -11.29 -24.87 7.07
C ASP A 187 -11.89 -24.56 5.71
N LEU A 188 -12.11 -23.28 5.39
CA LEU A 188 -12.55 -22.84 4.07
C LEU A 188 -11.58 -23.31 2.98
N ARG A 189 -10.28 -23.17 3.23
CA ARG A 189 -9.24 -23.58 2.29
C ARG A 189 -9.15 -25.09 2.11
N LYS A 190 -9.16 -25.87 3.21
CA LYS A 190 -9.21 -27.35 3.13
C LYS A 190 -10.41 -27.79 2.28
N ASN A 191 -11.55 -27.14 2.52
CA ASN A 191 -12.77 -27.41 1.81
C ASN A 191 -12.69 -27.04 0.31
N ALA A 192 -12.06 -25.92 -0.03
CA ALA A 192 -11.87 -25.50 -1.41
C ALA A 192 -10.90 -26.44 -2.17
N ILE A 193 -9.81 -26.87 -1.53
CA ILE A 193 -8.85 -27.80 -2.10
C ILE A 193 -9.52 -29.19 -2.32
N SER A 194 -10.25 -29.69 -1.31
CA SER A 194 -11.00 -30.95 -1.46
C SER A 194 -11.98 -30.89 -2.62
N ALA A 195 -12.70 -29.76 -2.74
CA ALA A 195 -13.63 -29.55 -3.84
C ALA A 195 -12.94 -29.56 -5.20
N MET A 196 -11.79 -28.87 -5.31
CA MET A 196 -11.01 -28.82 -6.53
C MET A 196 -10.47 -30.19 -6.93
N LEU A 197 -10.00 -31.00 -5.97
CA LEU A 197 -9.57 -32.38 -6.22
C LEU A 197 -10.73 -33.26 -6.66
N GLU A 198 -11.93 -33.12 -6.04
CA GLU A 198 -13.11 -33.86 -6.46
C GLU A 198 -13.59 -33.51 -7.88
N LEU A 199 -13.40 -32.24 -8.29
CA LEU A 199 -13.70 -31.82 -9.67
C LEU A 199 -12.69 -32.38 -10.68
N LEU A 200 -11.40 -32.46 -10.31
CA LEU A 200 -10.36 -33.07 -11.15
C LEU A 200 -10.56 -34.57 -11.29
N ASP A 201 -11.13 -35.26 -10.30
CA ASP A 201 -11.52 -36.66 -10.33
C ASP A 201 -12.81 -36.93 -11.08
N GLY A 202 -13.37 -35.92 -11.79
CA GLY A 202 -14.56 -36.08 -12.66
C GLY A 202 -15.88 -36.06 -11.91
N LYS A 203 -15.94 -35.64 -10.64
CA LYS A 203 -17.20 -35.50 -9.90
C LYS A 203 -17.93 -34.22 -10.32
N SER A 204 -19.24 -34.33 -10.47
CA SER A 204 -20.09 -33.23 -10.95
C SER A 204 -20.05 -31.99 -10.06
N PRO A 205 -19.74 -30.79 -10.62
CA PRO A 205 -19.73 -29.52 -9.87
C PRO A 205 -21.08 -29.20 -9.21
N PHE A 206 -22.18 -29.65 -9.79
CA PHE A 206 -23.53 -29.42 -9.26
C PHE A 206 -23.83 -30.16 -7.96
N LYS A 207 -23.31 -31.36 -7.77
CA LYS A 207 -23.47 -32.11 -6.50
C LYS A 207 -22.71 -31.42 -5.37
N TRP A 208 -21.55 -30.90 -5.64
CA TRP A 208 -20.73 -30.16 -4.68
C TRP A 208 -21.38 -28.80 -4.27
N ALA A 209 -21.85 -28.02 -5.25
CA ALA A 209 -22.54 -26.76 -4.99
C ALA A 209 -23.82 -26.96 -4.15
N LYS A 210 -24.59 -28.00 -4.42
CA LYS A 210 -25.84 -28.30 -3.72
C LYS A 210 -25.64 -28.74 -2.26
N SER A 211 -24.50 -29.35 -1.92
CA SER A 211 -24.18 -29.75 -0.54
C SER A 211 -23.78 -28.59 0.36
N ARG A 212 -23.35 -27.45 -0.22
CA ARG A 212 -22.81 -26.28 0.51
C ARG A 212 -23.66 -25.03 0.49
N VAL A 213 -24.62 -24.92 -0.43
CA VAL A 213 -25.57 -23.78 -0.49
C VAL A 213 -26.58 -23.78 0.68
N LYS A 214 -26.50 -24.73 1.62
CA LYS A 214 -27.32 -24.68 2.85
C LYS A 214 -26.91 -23.57 3.81
N ASP A 215 -25.71 -23.02 3.69
CA ASP A 215 -25.25 -21.85 4.46
C ASP A 215 -25.09 -20.62 3.54
N ARG A 216 -26.22 -19.96 3.26
CA ARG A 216 -26.24 -18.70 2.47
C ARG A 216 -25.41 -17.57 3.09
N ASP A 217 -25.22 -17.58 4.41
CA ASP A 217 -24.52 -16.51 5.13
C ASP A 217 -22.99 -16.59 5.01
N ASN A 218 -22.42 -17.73 4.64
CA ASN A 218 -20.98 -17.90 4.43
C ASN A 218 -20.51 -17.59 3.00
N ALA A 219 -21.42 -17.44 2.03
CA ALA A 219 -21.06 -17.18 0.64
C ALA A 219 -20.76 -15.71 0.34
N VAL A 220 -21.20 -14.79 1.19
CA VAL A 220 -21.06 -13.32 0.99
C VAL A 220 -19.73 -12.77 1.55
N SER A 221 -19.01 -13.52 2.37
CA SER A 221 -17.74 -13.10 2.95
C SER A 221 -16.50 -13.47 2.11
N CYS A 222 -16.67 -14.00 0.90
CA CYS A 222 -15.58 -14.49 0.04
C CYS A 222 -15.40 -13.70 -1.27
N ILE A 223 -15.98 -12.47 -1.39
CA ILE A 223 -15.75 -11.58 -2.54
C ILE A 223 -14.92 -10.36 -2.10
#